data_4b14730a3f0f48287bb96e0747fdb2b5
#
_entry.id   4b14730a3f0f48287bb96e0747fdb2b5
#
_cell.length_a   1.000
_cell.length_b   1.000
_cell.length_c   1.000
_cell.angle_alpha   90.00
_cell.angle_beta   90.00
_cell.angle_gamma   90.00
#
_symmetry.space_group_name_H-M   'P 1'
#
loop_
_entity.id
_entity.type
_entity.pdbx_description
1 polymer ?
#
loop_
_entity_poly.entity_id
_entity_poly.type
_entity_poly.pdbx_seq_one_letter_code
_entity_poly.pdbx_strand_id
1 'polypeptide(L)'
;VFQQGAEVELRDLSVFMYAGKDAFRGRIDAKFAWLEDGFWRIRDAWVYEPEKPAKFEKTHWLATDLTLDRIQDSFARPETMSFWNLPGFIKTLETAGFSAVRHRLHWHSLLAAPLLMCAMVLIGATFTLRHSRRGATTFVVGGGVFSGFALYFFSDVVFALGLSDSIPVTLAAWSPSGVAMLL
;
A
#
# COMPACT_ATOMS: atom_id res chain seq x y z
N VAL A 1 -11.83 -8.46 10.76
CA VAL A 1 -12.18 -7.33 9.88
C VAL A 1 -12.42 -7.89 8.50
N PHE A 2 -13.56 -7.60 7.93
CA PHE A 2 -13.90 -7.99 6.57
C PHE A 2 -14.41 -6.76 5.82
N GLN A 3 -13.98 -6.58 4.59
CA GLN A 3 -14.50 -5.55 3.70
C GLN A 3 -15.41 -6.21 2.66
N GLN A 4 -16.65 -5.78 2.59
CA GLN A 4 -17.61 -6.24 1.58
C GLN A 4 -18.08 -5.01 0.79
N GLY A 5 -17.43 -4.73 -0.33
CA GLY A 5 -17.60 -3.49 -1.08
C GLY A 5 -16.95 -2.29 -0.37
N ALA A 6 -17.68 -1.18 -0.21
CA ALA A 6 -17.20 0.02 0.46
C ALA A 6 -17.38 -0.01 2.00
N GLU A 7 -17.97 -1.05 2.57
CA GLU A 7 -18.26 -1.16 4.00
C GLU A 7 -17.23 -2.05 4.70
N VAL A 8 -16.67 -1.55 5.80
CA VAL A 8 -15.81 -2.33 6.72
C VAL A 8 -16.68 -2.90 7.82
N GLU A 9 -16.74 -4.24 7.91
CA GLU A 9 -17.42 -4.96 8.99
C GLU A 9 -16.40 -5.46 10.01
N LEU A 10 -16.61 -5.09 11.27
CA LEU A 10 -15.90 -5.63 12.42
C LEU A 10 -16.80 -6.62 13.16
N ARG A 11 -16.23 -7.73 13.62
CA ARG A 11 -16.94 -8.75 14.41
C ARG A 11 -16.26 -8.92 15.75
N ASP A 12 -17.07 -9.15 16.79
CA ASP A 12 -16.63 -9.40 18.16
C ASP A 12 -15.62 -8.34 18.64
N LEU A 13 -16.06 -7.09 18.68
CA LEU A 13 -15.21 -5.95 19.01
C LEU A 13 -15.47 -5.44 20.44
N SER A 14 -14.39 -4.96 21.06
CA SER A 14 -14.43 -4.18 22.30
C SER A 14 -13.82 -2.81 22.03
N VAL A 15 -14.62 -1.77 22.21
CA VAL A 15 -14.19 -0.37 22.07
C VAL A 15 -13.97 0.23 23.44
N PHE A 16 -12.77 0.72 23.71
CA PHE A 16 -12.44 1.43 24.94
C PHE A 16 -12.49 2.92 24.70
N MET A 17 -13.31 3.63 25.47
CA MET A 17 -13.45 5.08 25.38
C MET A 17 -12.64 5.76 26.47
N TYR A 18 -11.84 6.75 26.09
CA TYR A 18 -11.05 7.57 26.99
C TYR A 18 -11.41 9.05 26.83
N ALA A 19 -11.40 9.80 27.93
CA ALA A 19 -11.55 11.26 27.92
C ALA A 19 -10.18 11.90 28.18
N GLY A 20 -9.73 12.75 27.24
CA GLY A 20 -8.37 13.31 27.32
C GLY A 20 -7.28 12.27 27.16
N LYS A 21 -6.17 12.39 27.89
CA LYS A 21 -5.00 11.51 27.70
C LYS A 21 -5.12 10.15 28.41
N ASP A 22 -5.84 10.02 29.55
CA ASP A 22 -5.80 8.79 30.36
C ASP A 22 -7.07 8.46 31.17
N ALA A 23 -8.15 9.26 31.10
CA ALA A 23 -9.35 8.99 31.88
C ALA A 23 -10.26 7.99 31.17
N PHE A 24 -10.36 6.77 31.68
CA PHE A 24 -11.27 5.76 31.18
C PHE A 24 -12.72 6.20 31.33
N ARG A 25 -13.48 6.23 30.25
CA ARG A 25 -14.86 6.71 30.20
C ARG A 25 -15.87 5.59 30.07
N GLY A 26 -15.45 4.47 29.46
CA GLY A 26 -16.31 3.33 29.29
C GLY A 26 -15.79 2.34 28.28
N ARG A 27 -16.50 1.22 28.18
CA ARG A 27 -16.23 0.16 27.19
C ARG A 27 -17.53 -0.22 26.50
N ILE A 28 -17.45 -0.49 25.21
CA ILE A 28 -18.56 -1.00 24.42
C ILE A 28 -18.12 -2.36 23.87
N ASP A 29 -18.84 -3.41 24.23
CA ASP A 29 -18.66 -4.74 23.64
C ASP A 29 -19.80 -4.98 22.64
N ALA A 30 -19.47 -5.36 21.41
CA ALA A 30 -20.47 -5.58 20.38
C ALA A 30 -20.12 -6.73 19.44
N LYS A 31 -21.15 -7.34 18.87
CA LYS A 31 -20.96 -8.43 17.92
C LYS A 31 -20.60 -7.95 16.53
N PHE A 32 -21.18 -6.83 16.11
CA PHE A 32 -20.98 -6.28 14.76
C PHE A 32 -20.85 -4.77 14.81
N ALA A 33 -19.95 -4.23 14.01
CA ALA A 33 -19.89 -2.81 13.73
C ALA A 33 -19.54 -2.56 12.26
N TRP A 34 -20.17 -1.56 11.68
CA TRP A 34 -19.93 -1.08 10.32
C TRP A 34 -19.45 0.34 10.37
N LEU A 35 -18.42 0.62 9.55
CA LEU A 35 -17.94 1.99 9.38
C LEU A 35 -18.77 2.67 8.30
N GLU A 36 -19.46 3.72 8.68
CA GLU A 36 -20.15 4.65 7.80
C GLU A 36 -19.41 6.00 7.83
N ASP A 37 -19.78 6.92 6.92
CA ASP A 37 -19.08 8.21 6.85
C ASP A 37 -19.18 8.99 8.16
N GLY A 38 -18.09 9.01 8.93
CA GLY A 38 -17.97 9.73 10.19
C GLY A 38 -18.56 9.02 11.42
N PHE A 39 -19.11 7.81 11.29
CA PHE A 39 -19.71 7.07 12.41
C PHE A 39 -19.48 5.57 12.34
N TRP A 40 -19.33 4.94 13.51
CA TRP A 40 -19.47 3.49 13.64
C TRP A 40 -20.93 3.17 13.97
N ARG A 41 -21.58 2.40 13.14
CA ARG A 41 -22.87 1.77 13.46
C ARG A 41 -22.60 0.43 14.13
N ILE A 42 -22.77 0.41 15.44
CA ILE A 42 -22.51 -0.73 16.30
C ILE A 42 -23.83 -1.43 16.60
N ARG A 43 -23.89 -2.75 16.39
CA ARG A 43 -25.08 -3.56 16.59
C ARG A 43 -24.89 -4.55 17.72
N ASP A 44 -25.95 -4.77 18.51
CA ASP A 44 -25.98 -5.63 19.69
C ASP A 44 -24.86 -5.24 20.68
N ALA A 45 -24.88 -3.97 21.10
CA ALA A 45 -23.86 -3.36 21.92
C ALA A 45 -24.20 -3.43 23.42
N TRP A 46 -23.24 -3.86 24.22
CA TRP A 46 -23.23 -3.69 25.66
C TRP A 46 -22.35 -2.51 26.03
N VAL A 47 -22.97 -1.46 26.55
CA VAL A 47 -22.26 -0.24 26.97
C VAL A 47 -22.00 -0.31 28.46
N TYR A 48 -20.74 -0.23 28.85
CA TYR A 48 -20.26 -0.21 30.22
C TYR A 48 -19.71 1.17 30.53
N GLU A 49 -20.35 1.86 31.47
CA GLU A 49 -19.87 3.13 32.04
C GLU A 49 -19.42 2.91 33.48
N PRO A 50 -18.38 3.61 33.97
CA PRO A 50 -18.02 3.56 35.39
C PRO A 50 -19.21 3.94 36.26
N GLU A 51 -19.43 3.19 37.36
CA GLU A 51 -20.47 3.43 38.34
C GLU A 51 -21.92 3.26 37.86
N LYS A 52 -22.17 2.78 36.63
CA LYS A 52 -23.49 2.50 36.10
C LYS A 52 -23.63 1.03 35.68
N PRO A 53 -24.86 0.46 35.82
CA PRO A 53 -25.10 -0.88 35.29
C PRO A 53 -24.95 -0.92 33.78
N ALA A 54 -24.46 -2.06 33.26
CA ALA A 54 -24.31 -2.29 31.84
C ALA A 54 -25.66 -2.14 31.11
N LYS A 55 -25.67 -1.38 30.02
CA LYS A 55 -26.87 -1.11 29.22
C LYS A 55 -26.75 -1.82 27.87
N PHE A 56 -27.77 -2.59 27.50
CA PHE A 56 -27.85 -3.19 26.17
C PHE A 56 -28.53 -2.23 25.20
N GLU A 57 -27.89 -1.98 24.07
CA GLU A 57 -28.42 -1.18 22.97
C GLU A 57 -28.39 -1.99 21.66
N LYS A 58 -29.55 -2.09 20.99
CA LYS A 58 -29.61 -2.79 19.69
C LYS A 58 -28.77 -2.13 18.61
N THR A 59 -28.68 -0.80 18.66
CA THR A 59 -27.87 0.00 17.73
C THR A 59 -27.31 1.18 18.47
N HIS A 60 -26.01 1.30 18.46
CA HIS A 60 -25.25 2.41 19.05
C HIS A 60 -24.46 3.11 17.96
N TRP A 61 -24.52 4.44 17.94
CA TRP A 61 -23.78 5.26 16.96
C TRP A 61 -22.61 5.92 17.69
N LEU A 62 -21.40 5.62 17.22
CA LEU A 62 -20.18 6.20 17.78
C LEU A 62 -19.52 7.08 16.71
N ALA A 63 -19.44 8.39 16.98
CA ALA A 63 -18.73 9.30 16.09
C ALA A 63 -17.24 8.93 16.00
N THR A 64 -16.69 8.96 14.79
CA THR A 64 -15.30 8.61 14.54
C THR A 64 -14.72 9.46 13.40
N ASP A 65 -13.44 9.80 13.52
CA ASP A 65 -12.65 10.43 12.45
C ASP A 65 -11.94 9.39 11.56
N LEU A 66 -12.20 8.09 11.80
CA LEU A 66 -11.63 7.01 11.02
C LEU A 66 -12.32 6.92 9.67
N THR A 67 -11.53 7.01 8.61
CA THR A 67 -11.93 6.73 7.23
C THR A 67 -11.33 5.41 6.77
N LEU A 68 -11.91 4.82 5.72
CA LEU A 68 -11.38 3.61 5.11
C LEU A 68 -9.90 3.79 4.70
N ASP A 69 -9.57 4.96 4.14
CA ASP A 69 -8.20 5.30 3.73
C ASP A 69 -7.23 5.30 4.92
N ARG A 70 -7.64 5.88 6.07
CA ARG A 70 -6.81 5.85 7.29
C ARG A 70 -6.61 4.45 7.83
N ILE A 71 -7.60 3.58 7.71
CA ILE A 71 -7.46 2.16 8.09
C ILE A 71 -6.46 1.48 7.15
N GLN A 72 -6.56 1.71 5.85
CA GLN A 72 -5.62 1.17 4.88
C GLN A 72 -4.20 1.71 5.06
N ASP A 73 -4.06 3.00 5.37
CA ASP A 73 -2.76 3.63 5.65
C ASP A 73 -2.13 3.16 6.97
N SER A 74 -2.93 2.62 7.90
CA SER A 74 -2.42 2.04 9.16
C SER A 74 -1.77 0.68 8.97
N PHE A 75 -1.99 0.01 7.84
CA PHE A 75 -1.28 -1.23 7.53
C PHE A 75 0.21 -0.95 7.31
N ALA A 76 1.03 -1.93 7.68
CA ALA A 76 2.47 -1.82 7.51
C ALA A 76 2.82 -1.48 6.05
N ARG A 77 3.66 -0.47 5.85
CA ARG A 77 4.12 -0.08 4.51
C ARG A 77 4.90 -1.24 3.89
N PRO A 78 4.70 -1.55 2.60
CA PRO A 78 5.37 -2.67 1.96
C PRO A 78 6.91 -2.57 2.03
N GLU A 79 7.46 -1.35 2.05
CA GLU A 79 8.91 -1.10 2.14
C GLU A 79 9.52 -1.50 3.49
N THR A 80 8.70 -1.58 4.55
CA THR A 80 9.14 -1.99 5.89
C THR A 80 9.03 -3.49 6.12
N MET A 81 8.46 -4.22 5.17
CA MET A 81 8.21 -5.65 5.28
C MET A 81 9.31 -6.47 4.61
N SER A 82 9.62 -7.64 5.20
CA SER A 82 10.52 -8.59 4.56
C SER A 82 9.90 -9.13 3.26
N PHE A 83 10.73 -9.26 2.22
CA PHE A 83 10.35 -9.85 0.92
C PHE A 83 9.59 -11.18 1.07
N TRP A 84 10.03 -12.04 1.98
CA TRP A 84 9.45 -13.37 2.21
C TRP A 84 8.05 -13.33 2.85
N ASN A 85 7.76 -12.28 3.61
CA ASN A 85 6.48 -12.11 4.30
C ASN A 85 5.42 -11.43 3.41
N LEU A 86 5.85 -10.69 2.40
CA LEU A 86 4.96 -9.94 1.50
C LEU A 86 3.86 -10.80 0.85
N PRO A 87 4.16 -11.99 0.25
CA PRO A 87 3.11 -12.79 -0.38
C PRO A 87 2.03 -13.26 0.61
N GLY A 88 2.44 -13.65 1.83
CA GLY A 88 1.51 -14.05 2.89
C GLY A 88 0.61 -12.89 3.33
N PHE A 89 1.19 -11.70 3.48
CA PHE A 89 0.45 -10.50 3.86
C PHE A 89 -0.52 -10.03 2.77
N ILE A 90 -0.09 -10.07 1.49
CA ILE A 90 -0.96 -9.79 0.33
C ILE A 90 -2.19 -10.68 0.36
N LYS A 91 -2.01 -12.00 0.55
CA LYS A 91 -3.12 -12.95 0.64
C LYS A 91 -4.05 -12.64 1.82
N THR A 92 -3.51 -12.24 2.95
CA THR A 92 -4.29 -11.86 4.13
C THR A 92 -5.14 -10.62 3.84
N LEU A 93 -4.57 -9.58 3.21
CA LEU A 93 -5.31 -8.38 2.81
C LEU A 93 -6.45 -8.72 1.83
N GLU A 94 -6.16 -9.50 0.79
CA GLU A 94 -7.14 -9.92 -0.21
C GLU A 94 -8.28 -10.76 0.40
N THR A 95 -7.93 -11.68 1.32
CA THR A 95 -8.93 -12.50 2.02
C THR A 95 -9.82 -11.66 2.94
N ALA A 96 -9.26 -10.60 3.52
CA ALA A 96 -10.01 -9.64 4.33
C ALA A 96 -10.80 -8.62 3.48
N GLY A 97 -10.67 -8.65 2.13
CA GLY A 97 -11.35 -7.75 1.21
C GLY A 97 -10.68 -6.39 1.01
N PHE A 98 -9.48 -6.18 1.56
CA PHE A 98 -8.73 -4.93 1.38
C PHE A 98 -7.90 -4.93 0.10
N SER A 99 -7.65 -3.72 -0.44
CA SER A 99 -6.77 -3.56 -1.60
C SER A 99 -5.32 -3.89 -1.26
N ALA A 100 -4.74 -4.86 -1.97
CA ALA A 100 -3.34 -5.24 -1.85
C ALA A 100 -2.46 -4.71 -3.00
N VAL A 101 -2.98 -3.81 -3.85
CA VAL A 101 -2.31 -3.30 -5.06
C VAL A 101 -0.92 -2.75 -4.76
N ARG A 102 -0.78 -1.90 -3.73
CA ARG A 102 0.50 -1.32 -3.30
C ARG A 102 1.54 -2.40 -2.93
N HIS A 103 1.12 -3.43 -2.17
CA HIS A 103 2.00 -4.52 -1.74
C HIS A 103 2.37 -5.45 -2.89
N ARG A 104 1.42 -5.76 -3.79
CA ARG A 104 1.68 -6.55 -4.99
C ARG A 104 2.64 -5.84 -5.94
N LEU A 105 2.45 -4.54 -6.15
CA LEU A 105 3.31 -3.73 -7.00
C LEU A 105 4.75 -3.72 -6.45
N HIS A 106 4.90 -3.48 -5.14
CA HIS A 106 6.21 -3.50 -4.48
C HIS A 106 6.89 -4.88 -4.59
N TRP A 107 6.16 -5.97 -4.37
CA TRP A 107 6.70 -7.32 -4.48
C TRP A 107 7.19 -7.64 -5.90
N HIS A 108 6.39 -7.31 -6.93
CA HIS A 108 6.79 -7.50 -8.31
C HIS A 108 7.96 -6.59 -8.71
N SER A 109 8.04 -5.36 -8.18
CA SER A 109 9.18 -4.46 -8.45
C SER A 109 10.48 -4.99 -7.85
N LEU A 110 10.43 -5.61 -6.66
CA LEU A 110 11.59 -6.28 -6.06
C LEU A 110 12.07 -7.48 -6.90
N LEU A 111 11.14 -8.23 -7.50
CA LEU A 111 11.47 -9.32 -8.42
C LEU A 111 12.05 -8.81 -9.74
N ALA A 112 11.59 -7.68 -10.24
CA ALA A 112 12.06 -7.07 -11.48
C ALA A 112 13.41 -6.32 -11.29
N ALA A 113 13.76 -5.93 -10.06
CA ALA A 113 14.95 -5.14 -9.75
C ALA A 113 16.27 -5.77 -10.24
N PRO A 114 16.55 -7.08 -10.07
CA PRO A 114 17.79 -7.67 -10.57
C PRO A 114 17.89 -7.56 -12.09
N LEU A 115 16.76 -7.76 -12.80
CA LEU A 115 16.72 -7.64 -14.27
C LEU A 115 16.98 -6.20 -14.72
N LEU A 116 16.39 -5.23 -14.02
CA LEU A 116 16.62 -3.81 -14.27
C LEU A 116 18.10 -3.45 -14.03
N MET A 117 18.72 -3.94 -12.96
CA MET A 117 20.14 -3.73 -12.69
C MET A 117 21.04 -4.31 -13.80
N CYS A 118 20.75 -5.51 -14.26
CA CYS A 118 21.48 -6.11 -15.40
C CYS A 118 21.32 -5.27 -16.67
N ALA A 119 20.11 -4.82 -16.98
CA ALA A 119 19.86 -3.96 -18.13
C ALA A 119 20.61 -2.63 -18.04
N MET A 120 20.66 -2.00 -16.87
CA MET A 120 21.40 -0.75 -16.65
C MET A 120 22.91 -0.93 -16.85
N VAL A 121 23.47 -2.07 -16.39
CA VAL A 121 24.88 -2.40 -16.65
C VAL A 121 25.15 -2.57 -18.15
N LEU A 122 24.27 -3.25 -18.88
CA LEU A 122 24.40 -3.44 -20.33
C LEU A 122 24.31 -2.09 -21.08
N ILE A 123 23.37 -1.24 -20.72
CA ILE A 123 23.26 0.13 -21.27
C ILE A 123 24.56 0.90 -21.01
N GLY A 124 25.05 0.91 -19.76
CA GLY A 124 26.31 1.56 -19.42
C GLY A 124 27.50 1.01 -20.21
N ALA A 125 27.58 -0.32 -20.38
CA ALA A 125 28.62 -0.98 -21.18
C ALA A 125 28.55 -0.56 -22.66
N THR A 126 27.35 -0.43 -23.24
CA THR A 126 27.15 0.01 -24.62
C THR A 126 27.75 1.39 -24.86
N PHE A 127 27.55 2.32 -23.94
CA PHE A 127 28.13 3.65 -24.03
C PHE A 127 29.66 3.64 -23.80
N THR A 128 30.15 2.83 -22.87
CA THR A 128 31.58 2.77 -22.51
C THR A 128 32.42 2.08 -23.58
N LEU A 129 31.90 1.00 -24.18
CA LEU A 129 32.61 0.21 -25.20
C LEU A 129 32.60 0.87 -26.60
N ARG A 130 31.73 1.83 -26.83
CA ARG A 130 31.69 2.55 -28.08
C ARG A 130 32.97 3.40 -28.21
N HIS A 131 33.87 2.97 -29.08
CA HIS A 131 35.20 3.59 -29.30
C HIS A 131 35.01 5.08 -29.65
N SER A 132 35.30 5.95 -28.68
CA SER A 132 35.18 7.40 -28.86
C SER A 132 36.36 7.90 -29.69
N ARG A 133 36.15 8.17 -30.98
CA ARG A 133 37.05 9.03 -31.72
C ARG A 133 37.06 10.41 -31.08
N ARG A 134 38.24 11.04 -31.01
CA ARG A 134 38.47 12.34 -30.41
C ARG A 134 37.29 13.35 -30.59
N GLY A 135 36.66 13.76 -29.50
CA GLY A 135 35.60 14.77 -29.47
C GLY A 135 34.18 14.27 -29.16
N ALA A 136 33.91 12.96 -29.22
CA ALA A 136 32.55 12.43 -28.94
C ALA A 136 32.29 12.03 -27.49
N THR A 137 33.27 12.13 -26.60
CA THR A 137 33.17 11.69 -25.20
C THR A 137 32.01 12.37 -24.44
N THR A 138 31.83 13.68 -24.66
CA THR A 138 30.76 14.46 -24.01
C THR A 138 29.38 13.98 -24.44
N PHE A 139 29.18 13.66 -25.73
CA PHE A 139 27.92 13.15 -26.24
C PHE A 139 27.62 11.73 -25.72
N VAL A 140 28.65 10.88 -25.59
CA VAL A 140 28.51 9.53 -25.05
C VAL A 140 28.13 9.56 -23.59
N VAL A 141 28.82 10.35 -22.78
CA VAL A 141 28.51 10.54 -21.35
C VAL A 141 27.12 11.16 -21.18
N GLY A 142 26.85 12.24 -21.94
CA GLY A 142 25.53 12.90 -21.90
C GLY A 142 24.39 11.96 -22.29
N GLY A 143 24.59 11.13 -23.33
CA GLY A 143 23.62 10.14 -23.77
C GLY A 143 23.36 9.07 -22.70
N GLY A 144 24.41 8.57 -22.03
CA GLY A 144 24.29 7.62 -20.93
C GLY A 144 23.52 8.19 -19.73
N VAL A 145 23.84 9.40 -19.33
CA VAL A 145 23.13 10.10 -18.24
C VAL A 145 21.67 10.36 -18.61
N PHE A 146 21.42 10.83 -19.84
CA PHE A 146 20.06 11.07 -20.33
C PHE A 146 19.22 9.78 -20.38
N SER A 147 19.78 8.68 -20.88
CA SER A 147 19.06 7.40 -20.94
C SER A 147 18.72 6.87 -19.54
N GLY A 148 19.62 7.00 -18.58
CA GLY A 148 19.36 6.64 -17.18
C GLY A 148 18.25 7.49 -16.56
N PHE A 149 18.28 8.80 -16.79
CA PHE A 149 17.24 9.71 -16.30
C PHE A 149 15.89 9.45 -16.96
N ALA A 150 15.85 9.23 -18.28
CA ALA A 150 14.63 8.92 -19.01
C ALA A 150 14.01 7.61 -18.52
N LEU A 151 14.83 6.60 -18.26
CA LEU A 151 14.38 5.32 -17.74
C LEU A 151 13.86 5.43 -16.30
N TYR A 152 14.52 6.24 -15.47
CA TYR A 152 14.04 6.53 -14.12
C TYR A 152 12.66 7.21 -14.15
N PHE A 153 12.52 8.27 -14.93
CA PHE A 153 11.26 8.99 -15.08
C PHE A 153 10.15 8.08 -15.62
N PHE A 154 10.46 7.26 -16.65
CA PHE A 154 9.53 6.26 -17.18
C PHE A 154 9.08 5.28 -16.09
N SER A 155 10.01 4.77 -15.28
CA SER A 155 9.71 3.85 -14.17
C SER A 155 8.76 4.48 -13.16
N ASP A 156 8.98 5.75 -12.81
CA ASP A 156 8.17 6.48 -11.84
C ASP A 156 6.74 6.70 -12.32
N VAL A 157 6.59 7.10 -13.59
CA VAL A 157 5.27 7.27 -14.23
C VAL A 157 4.51 5.94 -14.30
N VAL A 158 5.16 4.87 -14.73
CA VAL A 158 4.50 3.56 -14.85
C VAL A 158 4.14 3.00 -13.48
N PHE A 159 4.98 3.22 -12.47
CA PHE A 159 4.68 2.85 -11.10
C PHE A 159 3.45 3.60 -10.55
N ALA A 160 3.35 4.91 -10.80
CA ALA A 160 2.19 5.72 -10.43
C ALA A 160 0.90 5.24 -11.11
N LEU A 161 0.97 4.87 -12.41
CA LEU A 161 -0.15 4.28 -13.13
C LEU A 161 -0.56 2.90 -12.59
N GLY A 162 0.40 2.11 -12.12
CA GLY A 162 0.13 0.84 -11.43
C GLY A 162 -0.56 1.02 -10.09
N LEU A 163 -0.21 2.07 -9.34
CA LEU A 163 -0.86 2.40 -8.06
C LEU A 163 -2.30 2.90 -8.25
N SER A 164 -2.58 3.61 -9.35
CA SER A 164 -3.92 4.09 -9.69
C SER A 164 -4.83 3.04 -10.34
N ASP A 165 -4.38 1.78 -10.39
CA ASP A 165 -5.10 0.65 -11.02
C ASP A 165 -5.44 0.86 -12.52
N SER A 166 -4.77 1.85 -13.16
CA SER A 166 -4.95 2.16 -14.58
C SER A 166 -4.32 1.11 -15.48
N ILE A 167 -3.30 0.40 -14.99
CA ILE A 167 -2.62 -0.69 -15.69
C ILE A 167 -2.39 -1.87 -14.74
N PRO A 168 -2.36 -3.11 -15.27
CA PRO A 168 -2.09 -4.29 -14.45
C PRO A 168 -0.78 -4.17 -13.68
N VAL A 169 -0.80 -4.53 -12.40
CA VAL A 169 0.35 -4.45 -11.47
C VAL A 169 1.61 -5.11 -12.04
N THR A 170 1.44 -6.26 -12.70
CA THR A 170 2.55 -6.99 -13.35
C THR A 170 3.19 -6.17 -14.46
N LEU A 171 2.40 -5.54 -15.33
CA LEU A 171 2.92 -4.67 -16.39
C LEU A 171 3.63 -3.45 -15.80
N ALA A 172 3.05 -2.82 -14.77
CA ALA A 172 3.65 -1.68 -14.11
C ALA A 172 5.04 -2.00 -13.54
N ALA A 173 5.19 -3.15 -12.90
CA ALA A 173 6.44 -3.54 -12.25
C ALA A 173 7.52 -4.02 -13.23
N TRP A 174 7.13 -4.70 -14.33
CA TRP A 174 8.10 -5.32 -15.24
C TRP A 174 8.44 -4.49 -16.48
N SER A 175 7.58 -3.53 -16.86
CA SER A 175 7.81 -2.70 -18.05
C SER A 175 9.13 -1.89 -18.03
N PRO A 176 9.60 -1.31 -16.89
CA PRO A 176 10.88 -0.60 -16.89
C PRO A 176 12.07 -1.52 -17.23
N SER A 177 12.06 -2.74 -16.69
CA SER A 177 13.10 -3.73 -16.98
C SER A 177 13.05 -4.20 -18.43
N GLY A 178 11.83 -4.40 -18.97
CA GLY A 178 11.62 -4.78 -20.36
C GLY A 178 12.10 -3.70 -21.34
N VAL A 179 11.74 -2.44 -21.10
CA VAL A 179 12.17 -1.31 -21.92
C VAL A 179 13.69 -1.14 -21.85
N ALA A 180 14.28 -1.25 -20.65
CA ALA A 180 15.72 -1.16 -20.50
C ALA A 180 16.51 -2.26 -21.21
N MET A 181 15.93 -3.45 -21.37
CA MET A 181 16.54 -4.54 -22.15
C MET A 181 16.45 -4.35 -23.67
N LEU A 182 15.48 -3.57 -24.14
CA LEU A 182 15.29 -3.28 -25.57
C LEU A 182 16.15 -2.11 -26.08
N LEU A 183 16.63 -1.28 -25.17
CA LEU A 183 17.53 -0.14 -25.44
C LEU A 183 18.98 -0.58 -25.59
#